data_90df84fee6383056ae53f7d6a1cb9a2b
#
_entry.id   90df84fee6383056ae53f7d6a1cb9a2b
#
_cell.length_a   1.000
_cell.length_b   1.000
_cell.length_c   1.000
_cell.angle_alpha   90.00
_cell.angle_beta   90.00
_cell.angle_gamma   90.00
#
_symmetry.space_group_name_H-M   'P 1'
#
loop_
_entity.id
_entity.type
_entity.pdbx_description
1 polymer ?
#
loop_
_entity_poly.entity_id
_entity_poly.type
_entity_poly.pdbx_seq_one_letter_code
_entity_poly.pdbx_strand_id
1 'polypeptide(L)'
;MTIGATIRQLRQEQDVTQEQLAEALGITSRAVSQWETDRTAPDISQLPALANFFDVTTDRLLGVDIRRKAEEIEKILKQAQKYQEQGDQESTINYLREQLKTYPNEPVLLTHLAFALRNFYFSQGKADTEELKKEKSNEIIVLCERALRYYDPTDDNTPAKQQLMIHYIYDLTIRRKQER
;
A
#
# COMPACT_ATOMS: atom_id res chain seq x y z
N MET A 1 0.34 -4.30 -17.86
CA MET A 1 0.60 -5.56 -18.57
C MET A 1 -0.57 -6.49 -18.24
N THR A 2 -1.15 -7.19 -19.22
CA THR A 2 -2.27 -8.11 -18.96
C THR A 2 -1.76 -9.44 -18.39
N ILE A 3 -2.63 -10.19 -17.70
CA ILE A 3 -2.26 -11.52 -17.19
C ILE A 3 -1.83 -12.45 -18.33
N GLY A 4 -2.47 -12.38 -19.49
CA GLY A 4 -2.11 -13.18 -20.65
C GLY A 4 -0.72 -12.86 -21.17
N ALA A 5 -0.37 -11.57 -21.26
CA ALA A 5 0.97 -11.14 -21.64
C ALA A 5 2.03 -11.59 -20.62
N THR A 6 1.71 -11.57 -19.31
CA THR A 6 2.61 -12.06 -18.25
C THR A 6 2.83 -13.57 -18.35
N ILE A 7 1.76 -14.36 -18.54
CA ILE A 7 1.86 -15.81 -18.74
C ILE A 7 2.76 -16.14 -19.93
N ARG A 8 2.53 -15.46 -21.05
CA ARG A 8 3.35 -15.66 -22.27
C ARG A 8 4.82 -15.35 -22.03
N GLN A 9 5.11 -14.24 -21.35
CA GLN A 9 6.47 -13.82 -21.02
C GLN A 9 7.16 -14.85 -20.13
N LEU A 10 6.53 -15.25 -19.01
CA LEU A 10 7.08 -16.22 -18.06
C LEU A 10 7.34 -17.59 -18.72
N ARG A 11 6.40 -18.03 -19.57
CA ARG A 11 6.56 -19.28 -20.32
C ARG A 11 7.77 -19.21 -21.26
N GLN A 12 7.94 -18.10 -21.97
CA GLN A 12 9.09 -17.89 -22.87
C GLN A 12 10.41 -17.78 -22.10
N GLU A 13 10.42 -17.12 -20.94
CA GLU A 13 11.60 -17.02 -20.08
C GLU A 13 12.09 -18.38 -19.57
N GLN A 14 11.18 -19.35 -19.44
CA GLN A 14 11.51 -20.72 -19.00
C GLN A 14 11.60 -21.73 -20.13
N ASP A 15 11.55 -21.30 -21.39
CA ASP A 15 11.60 -22.16 -22.58
C ASP A 15 10.51 -23.26 -22.60
N VAL A 16 9.34 -22.99 -22.04
CA VAL A 16 8.20 -23.92 -21.95
C VAL A 16 7.24 -23.68 -23.12
N THR A 17 6.72 -24.77 -23.74
CA THR A 17 5.69 -24.66 -24.78
C THR A 17 4.29 -24.49 -24.20
N GLN A 18 3.33 -24.03 -25.01
CA GLN A 18 1.91 -23.94 -24.58
C GLN A 18 1.33 -25.31 -24.20
N GLU A 19 1.78 -26.37 -24.88
CA GLU A 19 1.40 -27.75 -24.62
C GLU A 19 1.92 -28.22 -23.25
N GLN A 20 3.18 -27.96 -22.95
CA GLN A 20 3.80 -28.32 -21.67
C GLN A 20 3.15 -27.60 -20.48
N LEU A 21 2.86 -26.31 -20.64
CA LEU A 21 2.13 -25.54 -19.62
C LEU A 21 0.71 -26.11 -19.43
N ALA A 22 0.03 -26.42 -20.52
CA ALA A 22 -1.32 -26.98 -20.51
C ALA A 22 -1.36 -28.34 -19.78
N GLU A 23 -0.39 -29.22 -20.09
CA GLU A 23 -0.25 -30.54 -19.45
C GLU A 23 -0.01 -30.38 -17.94
N ALA A 24 0.88 -29.51 -17.53
CA ALA A 24 1.20 -29.26 -16.12
C ALA A 24 -0.01 -28.72 -15.32
N LEU A 25 -0.90 -27.95 -15.97
CA LEU A 25 -2.08 -27.39 -15.35
C LEU A 25 -3.35 -28.26 -15.52
N GLY A 26 -3.28 -29.36 -16.26
CA GLY A 26 -4.43 -30.24 -16.54
C GLY A 26 -5.50 -29.58 -17.42
N ILE A 27 -5.09 -28.69 -18.34
CA ILE A 27 -5.98 -27.96 -19.26
C ILE A 27 -5.58 -28.19 -20.72
N THR A 28 -6.24 -27.51 -21.66
CA THR A 28 -5.91 -27.63 -23.09
C THR A 28 -4.91 -26.55 -23.53
N SER A 29 -4.02 -26.85 -24.48
CA SER A 29 -3.12 -25.86 -25.09
C SER A 29 -3.91 -24.71 -25.75
N ARG A 30 -5.12 -24.98 -26.25
CA ARG A 30 -6.03 -23.95 -26.74
C ARG A 30 -6.40 -22.93 -25.65
N ALA A 31 -6.64 -23.38 -24.42
CA ALA A 31 -6.96 -22.47 -23.30
C ALA A 31 -5.75 -21.56 -23.00
N VAL A 32 -4.53 -22.11 -22.95
CA VAL A 32 -3.30 -21.34 -22.78
C VAL A 32 -3.15 -20.31 -23.89
N SER A 33 -3.34 -20.70 -25.16
CA SER A 33 -3.31 -19.80 -26.31
C SER A 33 -4.35 -18.67 -26.21
N GLN A 34 -5.54 -18.95 -25.73
CA GLN A 34 -6.57 -17.94 -25.53
C GLN A 34 -6.21 -16.95 -24.41
N TRP A 35 -5.59 -17.41 -23.34
CA TRP A 35 -5.07 -16.55 -22.26
C TRP A 35 -3.98 -15.63 -22.78
N GLU A 36 -2.96 -16.20 -23.49
CA GLU A 36 -1.82 -15.45 -24.01
C GLU A 36 -2.18 -14.42 -25.08
N THR A 37 -3.37 -14.55 -25.68
CA THR A 37 -3.92 -13.61 -26.67
C THR A 37 -5.02 -12.71 -26.10
N ASP A 38 -5.23 -12.73 -24.78
CA ASP A 38 -6.23 -11.96 -24.05
C ASP A 38 -7.69 -12.17 -24.54
N ARG A 39 -7.95 -13.30 -25.19
CA ARG A 39 -9.32 -13.67 -25.60
C ARG A 39 -10.15 -14.14 -24.41
N THR A 40 -9.52 -14.82 -23.48
CA THR A 40 -10.08 -15.24 -22.19
C THR A 40 -9.03 -15.03 -21.11
N ALA A 41 -9.46 -14.97 -19.84
CA ALA A 41 -8.55 -14.98 -18.70
C ALA A 41 -8.55 -16.35 -18.03
N PRO A 42 -7.48 -16.74 -17.33
CA PRO A 42 -7.51 -17.88 -16.43
C PRO A 42 -8.60 -17.72 -15.36
N ASP A 43 -9.22 -18.81 -14.97
CA ASP A 43 -10.07 -18.82 -13.78
C ASP A 43 -9.22 -18.50 -12.55
N ILE A 44 -9.81 -17.80 -11.56
CA ILE A 44 -9.10 -17.41 -10.34
C ILE A 44 -8.52 -18.61 -9.59
N SER A 45 -9.17 -19.78 -9.69
CA SER A 45 -8.69 -21.04 -9.11
C SER A 45 -7.41 -21.58 -9.76
N GLN A 46 -7.09 -21.15 -10.98
CA GLN A 46 -5.86 -21.53 -11.70
C GLN A 46 -4.65 -20.65 -11.30
N LEU A 47 -4.88 -19.49 -10.70
CA LEU A 47 -3.79 -18.56 -10.38
C LEU A 47 -2.74 -19.15 -9.43
N PRO A 48 -3.08 -19.90 -8.36
CA PRO A 48 -2.08 -20.53 -7.51
C PRO A 48 -1.24 -21.57 -8.25
N ALA A 49 -1.87 -22.37 -9.13
CA ALA A 49 -1.17 -23.37 -9.92
C ALA A 49 -0.20 -22.74 -10.93
N LEU A 50 -0.63 -21.67 -11.61
CA LEU A 50 0.21 -20.87 -12.50
C LEU A 50 1.40 -20.22 -11.77
N ALA A 51 1.13 -19.63 -10.61
CA ALA A 51 2.17 -19.00 -9.79
C ALA A 51 3.22 -20.01 -9.33
N ASN A 52 2.78 -21.18 -8.87
CA ASN A 52 3.66 -22.28 -8.48
C ASN A 52 4.46 -22.83 -9.67
N PHE A 53 3.82 -23.02 -10.83
CA PHE A 53 4.50 -23.53 -12.02
C PHE A 53 5.65 -22.63 -12.47
N PHE A 54 5.42 -21.32 -12.46
CA PHE A 54 6.43 -20.33 -12.86
C PHE A 54 7.36 -19.89 -11.73
N ASP A 55 7.19 -20.38 -10.51
CA ASP A 55 7.92 -19.95 -9.31
C ASP A 55 7.87 -18.41 -9.11
N VAL A 56 6.66 -17.86 -9.17
CA VAL A 56 6.39 -16.43 -8.98
C VAL A 56 5.23 -16.22 -8.02
N THR A 57 5.08 -15.00 -7.51
CA THR A 57 3.89 -14.62 -6.74
C THR A 57 2.68 -14.42 -7.66
N THR A 58 1.47 -14.60 -7.14
CA THR A 58 0.22 -14.27 -7.86
C THR A 58 0.16 -12.81 -8.27
N ASP A 59 0.74 -11.92 -7.46
CA ASP A 59 0.83 -10.48 -7.77
C ASP A 59 1.66 -10.25 -9.03
N ARG A 60 2.83 -10.92 -9.16
CA ARG A 60 3.64 -10.85 -10.37
C ARG A 60 2.88 -11.40 -11.58
N LEU A 61 2.15 -12.50 -11.40
CA LEU A 61 1.33 -13.10 -12.44
C LEU A 61 0.23 -12.15 -12.93
N LEU A 62 -0.42 -11.45 -12.00
CA LEU A 62 -1.46 -10.46 -12.27
C LEU A 62 -0.91 -9.12 -12.82
N GLY A 63 0.41 -9.00 -12.94
CA GLY A 63 1.05 -7.77 -13.40
C GLY A 63 0.98 -6.63 -12.39
N VAL A 64 0.73 -6.94 -11.11
CA VAL A 64 0.82 -5.98 -10.02
C VAL A 64 2.30 -5.64 -9.86
N ASP A 65 2.68 -4.49 -10.39
CA ASP A 65 4.06 -4.02 -10.33
C ASP A 65 4.34 -3.42 -8.96
N ILE A 66 4.68 -4.30 -8.00
CA ILE A 66 5.02 -3.90 -6.63
C ILE A 66 6.18 -2.89 -6.62
N ARG A 67 7.15 -3.04 -7.55
CA ARG A 67 8.28 -2.10 -7.68
C ARG A 67 7.78 -0.73 -8.11
N ARG A 68 6.93 -0.68 -9.13
CA ARG A 68 6.35 0.57 -9.61
C ARG A 68 5.55 1.28 -8.52
N LYS A 69 4.73 0.54 -7.77
CA LYS A 69 4.01 1.10 -6.63
C LYS A 69 4.97 1.67 -5.59
N ALA A 70 6.02 0.94 -5.23
CA ALA A 70 7.03 1.39 -4.27
C ALA A 70 7.74 2.67 -4.75
N GLU A 71 8.13 2.74 -6.03
CA GLU A 71 8.73 3.94 -6.63
C GLU A 71 7.77 5.14 -6.63
N GLU A 72 6.49 4.91 -6.87
CA GLU A 72 5.47 5.96 -6.82
C GLU A 72 5.27 6.47 -5.38
N ILE A 73 5.19 5.58 -4.40
CA ILE A 73 5.11 5.95 -2.98
C ILE A 73 6.36 6.73 -2.56
N GLU A 74 7.55 6.31 -2.97
CA GLU A 74 8.80 7.04 -2.69
C GLU A 74 8.78 8.46 -3.27
N LYS A 75 8.30 8.66 -4.50
CA LYS A 75 8.15 9.98 -5.11
C LYS A 75 7.16 10.85 -4.33
N ILE A 76 6.05 10.27 -3.88
CA ILE A 76 5.07 10.96 -3.04
C ILE A 76 5.71 11.43 -1.75
N LEU A 77 6.46 10.57 -1.08
CA LEU A 77 7.13 10.91 0.18
C LEU A 77 8.19 12.01 -0.01
N LYS A 78 8.99 11.94 -1.07
CA LYS A 78 9.95 12.98 -1.41
C LYS A 78 9.29 14.35 -1.65
N GLN A 79 8.11 14.37 -2.27
CA GLN A 79 7.37 15.61 -2.47
C GLN A 79 6.78 16.14 -1.16
N ALA A 80 6.22 15.28 -0.32
CA ALA A 80 5.72 15.65 1.00
C ALA A 80 6.86 16.20 1.89
N GLN A 81 8.05 15.59 1.84
CA GLN A 81 9.23 16.06 2.55
C GLN A 81 9.64 17.48 2.13
N LYS A 82 9.60 17.80 0.84
CA LYS A 82 9.90 19.16 0.36
C LYS A 82 9.00 20.22 0.98
N TYR A 83 7.69 19.94 1.09
CA TYR A 83 6.77 20.86 1.78
C TYR A 83 7.12 21.00 3.27
N GLN A 84 7.49 19.90 3.93
CA GLN A 84 7.92 19.93 5.34
C GLN A 84 9.20 20.75 5.54
N GLU A 85 10.20 20.60 4.66
CA GLU A 85 11.46 21.37 4.71
C GLU A 85 11.24 22.88 4.48
N GLN A 86 10.20 23.24 3.72
CA GLN A 86 9.76 24.62 3.52
C GLN A 86 8.92 25.16 4.69
N GLY A 87 8.63 24.33 5.70
CA GLY A 87 7.74 24.69 6.82
C GLY A 87 6.25 24.70 6.46
N ASP A 88 5.88 24.28 5.24
CA ASP A 88 4.50 24.27 4.74
C ASP A 88 3.78 22.97 5.12
N GLN A 89 3.39 22.89 6.39
CA GLN A 89 2.69 21.71 6.91
C GLN A 89 1.27 21.59 6.34
N GLU A 90 0.63 22.67 6.00
CA GLU A 90 -0.71 22.65 5.42
C GLU A 90 -0.72 22.03 4.02
N SER A 91 0.23 22.43 3.17
CA SER A 91 0.43 21.79 1.87
C SER A 91 0.82 20.31 2.01
N THR A 92 1.63 19.96 3.00
CA THR A 92 1.97 18.56 3.31
C THR A 92 0.72 17.73 3.58
N ILE A 93 -0.17 18.21 4.48
CA ILE A 93 -1.41 17.53 4.86
C ILE A 93 -2.33 17.37 3.64
N ASN A 94 -2.56 18.45 2.90
CA ASN A 94 -3.44 18.46 1.74
C ASN A 94 -2.93 17.52 0.64
N TYR A 95 -1.62 17.53 0.39
CA TYR A 95 -0.98 16.67 -0.59
C TYR A 95 -1.12 15.19 -0.21
N LEU A 96 -0.81 14.82 1.04
CA LEU A 96 -0.95 13.44 1.49
C LEU A 96 -2.40 12.94 1.48
N ARG A 97 -3.37 13.78 1.82
CA ARG A 97 -4.80 13.46 1.71
C ARG A 97 -5.20 13.17 0.27
N GLU A 98 -4.70 13.95 -0.69
CA GLU A 98 -4.98 13.71 -2.11
C GLU A 98 -4.38 12.39 -2.57
N GLN A 99 -3.13 12.07 -2.19
CA GLN A 99 -2.50 10.81 -2.54
C GLN A 99 -3.23 9.59 -1.93
N LEU A 100 -3.80 9.74 -0.74
CA LEU A 100 -4.59 8.69 -0.10
C LEU A 100 -5.92 8.41 -0.80
N LYS A 101 -6.38 9.23 -1.74
CA LYS A 101 -7.51 8.86 -2.63
C LYS A 101 -7.11 7.77 -3.62
N THR A 102 -5.87 7.80 -4.11
CA THR A 102 -5.33 6.80 -5.04
C THR A 102 -4.82 5.56 -4.28
N TYR A 103 -4.18 5.76 -3.13
CA TYR A 103 -3.60 4.69 -2.31
C TYR A 103 -4.23 4.67 -0.90
N PRO A 104 -5.54 4.36 -0.78
CA PRO A 104 -6.29 4.59 0.45
C PRO A 104 -5.74 3.81 1.66
N ASN A 105 -5.13 2.66 1.44
CA ASN A 105 -4.65 1.76 2.50
C ASN A 105 -3.12 1.64 2.53
N GLU A 106 -2.41 2.63 1.97
CA GLU A 106 -0.95 2.63 2.02
C GLU A 106 -0.45 3.04 3.41
N PRO A 107 0.13 2.11 4.20
CA PRO A 107 0.40 2.37 5.62
C PRO A 107 1.43 3.48 5.82
N VAL A 108 2.39 3.61 4.92
CA VAL A 108 3.43 4.64 5.01
C VAL A 108 2.83 6.03 4.80
N LEU A 109 1.90 6.21 3.84
CA LEU A 109 1.22 7.49 3.61
C LEU A 109 0.30 7.86 4.78
N LEU A 110 -0.44 6.89 5.33
CA LEU A 110 -1.29 7.08 6.52
C LEU A 110 -0.46 7.55 7.72
N THR A 111 0.71 6.95 7.93
CA THR A 111 1.65 7.32 8.99
C THR A 111 2.16 8.75 8.82
N HIS A 112 2.57 9.13 7.61
CA HIS A 112 3.06 10.48 7.32
C HIS A 112 1.96 11.53 7.49
N LEU A 113 0.73 11.22 7.10
CA LEU A 113 -0.40 12.13 7.32
C LEU A 113 -0.69 12.30 8.82
N ALA A 114 -0.71 11.22 9.60
CA ALA A 114 -0.91 11.27 11.06
C ALA A 114 0.17 12.14 11.73
N PHE A 115 1.44 11.99 11.31
CA PHE A 115 2.55 12.80 11.79
C PHE A 115 2.41 14.29 11.42
N ALA A 116 2.07 14.58 10.16
CA ALA A 116 1.90 15.95 9.69
C ALA A 116 0.76 16.67 10.43
N LEU A 117 -0.39 16.00 10.63
CA LEU A 117 -1.52 16.53 11.40
C LEU A 117 -1.12 16.83 12.84
N ARG A 118 -0.43 15.88 13.49
CA ARG A 118 0.03 16.08 14.85
C ARG A 118 0.97 17.27 14.98
N ASN A 119 1.95 17.36 14.07
CA ASN A 119 2.92 18.46 14.08
C ASN A 119 2.23 19.81 13.88
N PHE A 120 1.30 19.90 12.92
CA PHE A 120 0.58 21.11 12.61
C PHE A 120 -0.34 21.55 13.75
N TYR A 121 -1.19 20.66 14.24
CA TYR A 121 -2.22 21.05 15.24
C TYR A 121 -1.68 21.13 16.66
N PHE A 122 -0.75 20.26 17.05
CA PHE A 122 -0.29 20.20 18.45
C PHE A 122 1.09 20.83 18.66
N SER A 123 2.08 20.57 17.81
CA SER A 123 3.43 21.13 17.99
C SER A 123 3.50 22.60 17.57
N GLN A 124 2.75 23.01 16.54
CA GLN A 124 2.65 24.40 16.11
C GLN A 124 1.49 25.19 16.78
N GLY A 125 0.73 24.54 17.67
CA GLY A 125 -0.32 25.19 18.45
C GLY A 125 -1.53 25.66 17.64
N LYS A 126 -1.82 25.02 16.50
CA LYS A 126 -2.98 25.36 15.66
C LYS A 126 -4.30 24.83 16.21
N ALA A 127 -4.28 23.87 17.13
CA ALA A 127 -5.46 23.46 17.89
C ALA A 127 -5.59 24.36 19.12
N ASP A 128 -6.39 25.42 19.01
CA ASP A 128 -6.58 26.45 20.03
C ASP A 128 -7.76 26.16 20.98
N THR A 129 -8.66 25.24 20.59
CA THR A 129 -9.79 24.82 21.40
C THR A 129 -9.69 23.35 21.79
N GLU A 130 -10.31 22.98 22.92
CA GLU A 130 -10.34 21.57 23.38
C GLU A 130 -11.14 20.67 22.42
N GLU A 131 -12.22 21.22 21.80
CA GLU A 131 -13.00 20.52 20.78
C GLU A 131 -12.12 20.18 19.56
N LEU A 132 -11.33 21.13 19.05
CA LEU A 132 -10.46 20.91 17.90
C LEU A 132 -9.33 19.95 18.24
N LYS A 133 -8.75 20.03 19.43
CA LYS A 133 -7.76 19.04 19.91
C LYS A 133 -8.35 17.64 19.93
N LYS A 134 -9.57 17.47 20.44
CA LYS A 134 -10.25 16.18 20.49
C LYS A 134 -10.56 15.64 19.11
N GLU A 135 -11.08 16.49 18.20
CA GLU A 135 -11.34 16.12 16.81
C GLU A 135 -10.06 15.63 16.11
N LYS A 136 -8.98 16.40 16.20
CA LYS A 136 -7.73 16.07 15.51
C LYS A 136 -7.02 14.88 16.12
N SER A 137 -7.08 14.72 17.43
CA SER A 137 -6.57 13.51 18.10
C SER A 137 -7.31 12.26 17.63
N ASN A 138 -8.64 12.32 17.50
CA ASN A 138 -9.42 11.21 16.97
C ASN A 138 -9.07 10.90 15.50
N GLU A 139 -8.90 11.92 14.65
CA GLU A 139 -8.48 11.75 13.25
C GLU A 139 -7.12 11.03 13.19
N ILE A 140 -6.14 11.44 13.99
CA ILE A 140 -4.82 10.85 14.07
C ILE A 140 -4.91 9.37 14.55
N ILE A 141 -5.70 9.08 15.59
CA ILE A 141 -5.89 7.72 16.09
C ILE A 141 -6.44 6.80 15.00
N VAL A 142 -7.48 7.24 14.27
CA VAL A 142 -8.09 6.47 13.18
C VAL A 142 -7.08 6.19 12.07
N LEU A 143 -6.25 7.16 11.70
CA LEU A 143 -5.19 6.96 10.70
C LEU A 143 -4.15 5.96 11.19
N CYS A 144 -3.73 6.04 12.45
CA CYS A 144 -2.78 5.10 13.06
C CYS A 144 -3.33 3.67 13.10
N GLU A 145 -4.58 3.50 13.56
CA GLU A 145 -5.23 2.17 13.60
C GLU A 145 -5.37 1.58 12.20
N ARG A 146 -5.73 2.42 11.22
CA ARG A 146 -5.81 2.00 9.83
C ARG A 146 -4.46 1.60 9.28
N ALA A 147 -3.40 2.38 9.51
CA ALA A 147 -2.05 2.06 9.08
C ALA A 147 -1.57 0.73 9.68
N LEU A 148 -1.80 0.50 10.99
CA LEU A 148 -1.40 -0.72 11.68
C LEU A 148 -2.04 -1.99 11.10
N ARG A 149 -3.25 -1.90 10.54
CA ARG A 149 -3.91 -3.06 9.89
C ARG A 149 -3.24 -3.51 8.60
N TYR A 150 -2.55 -2.60 7.92
CA TYR A 150 -1.95 -2.84 6.60
C TYR A 150 -0.42 -2.94 6.65
N TYR A 151 0.21 -2.73 7.82
CA TYR A 151 1.61 -3.08 8.00
C TYR A 151 1.77 -4.61 8.06
N ASP A 152 2.84 -5.10 7.42
CA ASP A 152 3.19 -6.51 7.51
C ASP A 152 3.46 -6.89 8.97
N PRO A 153 2.70 -7.86 9.53
CA PRO A 153 2.91 -8.29 10.92
C PRO A 153 4.28 -8.93 11.14
N THR A 154 4.95 -9.40 10.08
CA THR A 154 6.29 -9.99 10.16
C THR A 154 7.41 -8.96 10.13
N ASP A 155 7.11 -7.72 9.77
CA ASP A 155 8.05 -6.61 9.75
C ASP A 155 7.98 -5.80 11.06
N ASP A 156 8.57 -6.33 12.11
CA ASP A 156 8.58 -5.70 13.44
C ASP A 156 9.55 -4.53 13.56
N ASN A 157 10.40 -4.28 12.56
CA ASN A 157 11.53 -3.37 12.65
C ASN A 157 11.50 -2.16 11.71
N THR A 158 10.41 -1.91 10.97
CA THR A 158 10.36 -0.67 10.17
C THR A 158 10.32 0.54 11.10
N PRO A 159 11.25 1.50 10.95
CA PRO A 159 11.25 2.74 11.75
C PRO A 159 9.90 3.47 11.71
N ALA A 160 9.22 3.39 10.57
CA ALA A 160 7.89 3.98 10.39
C ALA A 160 6.83 3.34 11.29
N LYS A 161 6.83 2.01 11.48
CA LYS A 161 5.89 1.30 12.36
C LYS A 161 6.15 1.62 13.83
N GLN A 162 7.43 1.67 14.22
CA GLN A 162 7.81 2.05 15.60
C GLN A 162 7.38 3.50 15.90
N GLN A 163 7.62 4.42 14.97
CA GLN A 163 7.24 5.82 15.12
C GLN A 163 5.70 5.97 15.17
N LEU A 164 4.97 5.21 14.35
CA LEU A 164 3.52 5.15 14.38
C LEU A 164 2.99 4.70 15.75
N MET A 165 3.57 3.67 16.34
CA MET A 165 3.18 3.17 17.66
C MET A 165 3.39 4.20 18.76
N ILE A 166 4.50 4.96 18.71
CA ILE A 166 4.76 6.04 19.67
C ILE A 166 3.67 7.12 19.56
N HIS A 167 3.32 7.54 18.34
CA HIS A 167 2.27 8.54 18.13
C HIS A 167 0.90 8.04 18.58
N TYR A 168 0.55 6.81 18.24
CA TYR A 168 -0.70 6.18 18.64
C TYR A 168 -0.89 6.14 20.16
N ILE A 169 0.14 5.68 20.88
CA ILE A 169 0.13 5.62 22.36
C ILE A 169 -0.01 7.02 22.96
N TYR A 170 0.68 8.01 22.40
CA TYR A 170 0.60 9.38 22.91
C TYR A 170 -0.80 9.97 22.73
N ASP A 171 -1.40 9.83 21.55
CA ASP A 171 -2.74 10.39 21.29
C ASP A 171 -3.84 9.66 22.08
N LEU A 172 -3.72 8.34 22.28
CA LEU A 172 -4.59 7.61 23.21
C LEU A 172 -4.47 8.13 24.67
N THR A 173 -3.27 8.54 25.08
CA THR A 173 -3.05 9.09 26.43
C THR A 173 -3.71 10.46 26.58
N ILE A 174 -3.66 11.31 25.55
CA ILE A 174 -4.35 12.60 25.53
C ILE A 174 -5.86 12.37 25.61
N ARG A 175 -6.41 11.49 24.78
CA ARG A 175 -7.84 11.15 24.77
C ARG A 175 -8.33 10.71 26.16
N ARG A 176 -7.62 9.79 26.82
CA ARG A 176 -7.97 9.32 28.17
C ARG A 176 -7.96 10.41 29.24
N LYS A 177 -7.13 11.45 29.09
CA LYS A 177 -7.10 12.60 29.99
C LYS A 177 -8.28 13.55 29.77
N GLN A 178 -8.83 13.60 28.57
CA GLN A 178 -9.98 14.45 28.23
C GLN A 178 -11.34 13.81 28.57
N GLU A 179 -11.36 12.47 28.78
CA GLU A 179 -12.56 11.72 29.16
C GLU A 179 -12.74 11.64 30.70
N ARG A 180 -11.77 12.16 31.49
CA ARG A 180 -11.81 12.29 32.98
C ARG A 180 -12.14 13.71 33.40
#